data_fdbf3c810b57588bb186d9016e22b945
#
_entry.id   fdbf3c810b57588bb186d9016e22b945
#
_cell.length_a   1.000
_cell.length_b   1.000
_cell.length_c   1.000
_cell.angle_alpha   90.00
_cell.angle_beta   90.00
_cell.angle_gamma   90.00
#
_symmetry.space_group_name_H-M   'P 1'
#
loop_
_entity.id
_entity.type
_entity.pdbx_description
1 polymer ?
#
loop_
_entity_poly.entity_id
_entity_poly.type
_entity_poly.pdbx_seq_one_letter_code
_entity_poly.pdbx_strand_id
1 'polypeptide(L)'
;MRRIFILTAILMANVMTMSAAKKSVIDRIEPTDWYVGMKNPSVQLMVYGKGIRDVESVTTDYPDVVIDSLVRLDSPNYLLVYMNLKDAQPGTMTLKFRSQESGVRSREFKVDYQLKQREMSGDKRMGFTNADVLYMLMPDRFAQGANHPKQIKGMRTYVEDRTKPSLRHGGDLNGIREHLD
;
A
#
# COMPACT_ATOMS: atom_id res chain seq x y z
N MET A 1 -45.01 -39.53 21.24
CA MET A 1 -43.89 -38.66 21.63
C MET A 1 -42.55 -39.03 20.93
N ARG A 2 -42.56 -39.65 19.77
CA ARG A 2 -41.33 -40.10 19.08
C ARG A 2 -41.10 -39.44 17.70
N ARG A 3 -41.97 -38.49 17.30
CA ARG A 3 -41.89 -37.81 16.00
C ARG A 3 -41.42 -36.34 16.04
N ILE A 4 -41.19 -35.78 17.23
CA ILE A 4 -40.79 -34.37 17.41
C ILE A 4 -39.25 -34.23 17.46
N PHE A 5 -38.51 -35.30 17.76
CA PHE A 5 -37.05 -35.26 17.88
C PHE A 5 -36.28 -35.31 16.52
N ILE A 6 -36.96 -35.62 15.42
CA ILE A 6 -36.29 -35.74 14.10
C ILE A 6 -36.28 -34.41 13.35
N LEU A 7 -37.21 -33.48 13.67
CA LEU A 7 -37.25 -32.17 13.00
C LEU A 7 -36.22 -31.16 13.56
N THR A 8 -35.76 -31.33 14.77
CA THR A 8 -34.74 -30.43 15.37
C THR A 8 -33.31 -30.76 14.98
N ALA A 9 -33.04 -31.96 14.49
CA ALA A 9 -31.69 -32.36 14.01
C ALA A 9 -31.36 -31.88 12.59
N ILE A 10 -32.36 -31.53 11.80
CA ILE A 10 -32.14 -31.04 10.42
C ILE A 10 -31.90 -29.52 10.38
N LEU A 11 -32.22 -28.77 11.42
CA LEU A 11 -32.05 -27.32 11.48
C LEU A 11 -30.68 -26.86 11.96
N MET A 12 -29.82 -27.78 12.41
CA MET A 12 -28.45 -27.47 12.90
C MET A 12 -27.33 -27.77 11.88
N ALA A 13 -27.66 -28.17 10.67
CA ALA A 13 -26.68 -28.49 9.63
C ALA A 13 -26.45 -27.34 8.61
N ASN A 14 -26.88 -26.11 8.92
CA ASN A 14 -26.32 -24.92 8.29
C ASN A 14 -24.99 -24.58 8.94
N VAL A 15 -24.03 -25.48 8.79
CA VAL A 15 -22.63 -25.19 9.01
C VAL A 15 -22.27 -24.04 8.09
N MET A 16 -22.03 -22.87 8.68
CA MET A 16 -21.37 -21.76 8.05
C MET A 16 -20.13 -22.31 7.32
N THR A 17 -20.20 -22.48 6.02
CA THR A 17 -19.02 -22.49 5.19
C THR A 17 -18.44 -21.09 5.27
N MET A 18 -17.69 -20.82 6.30
CA MET A 18 -16.75 -19.72 6.29
C MET A 18 -15.80 -20.00 5.13
N SER A 19 -16.11 -19.39 4.00
CA SER A 19 -15.15 -19.30 2.91
C SER A 19 -13.93 -18.60 3.50
N ALA A 20 -12.90 -19.37 3.82
CA ALA A 20 -11.62 -18.83 4.19
C ALA A 20 -11.19 -17.97 3.00
N ALA A 21 -11.20 -16.66 3.17
CA ALA A 21 -10.75 -15.72 2.17
C ALA A 21 -9.35 -16.19 1.75
N LYS A 22 -9.22 -16.63 0.50
CA LYS A 22 -7.98 -17.19 -0.04
C LYS A 22 -6.93 -16.09 0.07
N LYS A 23 -5.97 -16.24 0.98
CA LYS A 23 -4.93 -15.24 1.25
C LYS A 23 -4.30 -14.83 -0.08
N SER A 24 -4.36 -13.56 -0.41
CA SER A 24 -3.73 -13.01 -1.61
C SER A 24 -2.24 -13.35 -1.59
N VAL A 25 -1.69 -13.67 -2.73
CA VAL A 25 -0.23 -13.84 -2.90
C VAL A 25 0.46 -12.49 -2.88
N ILE A 26 -0.28 -11.43 -3.25
CA ILE A 26 0.19 -10.05 -3.23
C ILE A 26 -0.25 -9.42 -1.91
N ASP A 27 0.73 -8.95 -1.14
CA ASP A 27 0.50 -8.25 0.12
C ASP A 27 0.35 -6.74 -0.11
N ARG A 28 1.08 -6.17 -1.11
CA ARG A 28 0.95 -4.75 -1.49
C ARG A 28 1.53 -4.46 -2.88
N ILE A 29 1.05 -3.35 -3.46
CA ILE A 29 1.57 -2.74 -4.67
C ILE A 29 1.91 -1.28 -4.37
N GLU A 30 3.07 -0.82 -4.81
CA GLU A 30 3.52 0.57 -4.65
C GLU A 30 3.96 1.16 -6.00
N PRO A 31 3.53 2.39 -6.29
CA PRO A 31 2.58 3.21 -5.54
C PRO A 31 1.20 2.56 -5.47
N THR A 32 0.40 2.89 -4.44
CA THR A 32 -0.93 2.29 -4.19
C THR A 32 -1.98 2.66 -5.22
N ASP A 33 -1.75 3.76 -5.91
CA ASP A 33 -2.55 4.30 -7.00
C ASP A 33 -1.68 5.20 -7.88
N TRP A 34 -2.16 5.58 -9.06
CA TRP A 34 -1.42 6.49 -9.93
C TRP A 34 -2.36 7.43 -10.70
N TYR A 35 -1.78 8.40 -11.38
CA TYR A 35 -2.52 9.43 -12.12
C TYR A 35 -2.35 9.26 -13.62
N VAL A 36 -3.45 9.38 -14.36
CA VAL A 36 -3.44 9.50 -15.83
C VAL A 36 -3.10 10.94 -16.26
N GLY A 37 -2.72 11.12 -17.52
CA GLY A 37 -2.39 12.44 -18.06
C GLY A 37 -1.08 13.03 -17.56
N MET A 38 -0.16 12.20 -17.07
CA MET A 38 1.19 12.62 -16.71
C MET A 38 2.05 12.88 -17.97
N LYS A 39 2.96 13.86 -17.90
CA LYS A 39 3.92 14.14 -18.99
C LYS A 39 4.77 12.91 -19.33
N ASN A 40 5.21 12.16 -18.31
CA ASN A 40 5.78 10.84 -18.47
C ASN A 40 4.67 9.81 -18.22
N PRO A 41 4.20 9.10 -19.23
CA PRO A 41 3.11 8.13 -19.06
C PRO A 41 3.58 6.78 -18.49
N SER A 42 4.87 6.56 -18.38
CA SER A 42 5.43 5.31 -17.85
C SER A 42 5.35 5.31 -16.32
N VAL A 43 4.87 4.21 -15.75
CA VAL A 43 4.85 3.96 -14.32
C VAL A 43 5.47 2.60 -14.00
N GLN A 44 6.25 2.56 -12.93
CA GLN A 44 6.79 1.34 -12.35
C GLN A 44 6.00 0.98 -11.10
N LEU A 45 5.43 -0.20 -11.07
CA LEU A 45 4.81 -0.76 -9.87
C LEU A 45 5.78 -1.75 -9.21
N MET A 46 6.04 -1.56 -7.93
CA MET A 46 6.71 -2.55 -7.09
C MET A 46 5.65 -3.43 -6.44
N VAL A 47 5.63 -4.69 -6.80
CA VAL A 47 4.72 -5.68 -6.26
C VAL A 47 5.45 -6.50 -5.20
N TYR A 48 4.90 -6.55 -3.98
CA TYR A 48 5.44 -7.32 -2.88
C TYR A 48 4.47 -8.44 -2.48
N GLY A 49 5.02 -9.63 -2.32
CA GLY A 49 4.27 -10.81 -1.87
C GLY A 49 5.14 -12.06 -1.88
N LYS A 50 4.75 -13.07 -1.11
CA LYS A 50 5.54 -14.29 -1.00
C LYS A 50 5.63 -15.04 -2.33
N GLY A 51 6.84 -15.17 -2.87
CA GLY A 51 7.11 -15.89 -4.13
C GLY A 51 6.58 -15.16 -5.37
N ILE A 52 6.34 -13.85 -5.31
CA ILE A 52 5.80 -13.06 -6.43
C ILE A 52 6.77 -13.00 -7.63
N ARG A 53 8.05 -13.21 -7.41
CA ARG A 53 9.08 -13.27 -8.46
C ARG A 53 8.77 -14.33 -9.52
N ASP A 54 8.10 -15.42 -9.15
CA ASP A 54 7.81 -16.57 -10.03
C ASP A 54 6.60 -16.32 -10.95
N VAL A 55 6.02 -15.12 -10.91
CA VAL A 55 5.00 -14.68 -11.86
C VAL A 55 5.60 -14.62 -13.27
N GLU A 56 4.97 -15.30 -14.21
CA GLU A 56 5.40 -15.37 -15.60
C GLU A 56 4.92 -14.17 -16.41
N SER A 57 3.67 -13.78 -16.19
CA SER A 57 3.03 -12.70 -16.93
C SER A 57 2.10 -11.87 -16.05
N VAL A 58 2.03 -10.59 -16.39
CA VAL A 58 1.03 -9.66 -15.88
C VAL A 58 0.30 -9.07 -17.07
N THR A 59 -1.01 -9.06 -17.03
CA THR A 59 -1.86 -8.51 -18.09
C THR A 59 -2.98 -7.68 -17.52
N THR A 60 -3.58 -6.84 -18.35
CA THR A 60 -4.82 -6.12 -18.05
C THR A 60 -5.66 -6.02 -19.32
N ASP A 61 -6.97 -5.96 -19.17
CA ASP A 61 -7.91 -5.66 -20.26
C ASP A 61 -8.34 -4.17 -20.22
N TYR A 62 -7.69 -3.37 -19.37
CA TYR A 62 -8.03 -1.96 -19.25
C TYR A 62 -7.60 -1.20 -20.51
N PRO A 63 -8.51 -0.40 -21.11
CA PRO A 63 -8.20 0.31 -22.35
C PRO A 63 -6.98 1.22 -22.22
N ASP A 64 -6.17 1.26 -23.27
CA ASP A 64 -5.02 2.15 -23.42
C ASP A 64 -3.94 2.01 -22.33
N VAL A 65 -3.92 0.85 -21.65
CA VAL A 65 -2.84 0.45 -20.75
C VAL A 65 -2.03 -0.68 -21.36
N VAL A 66 -0.73 -0.46 -21.47
CA VAL A 66 0.22 -1.46 -21.98
C VAL A 66 1.17 -1.88 -20.86
N ILE A 67 1.30 -3.19 -20.65
CA ILE A 67 2.35 -3.73 -19.78
C ILE A 67 3.63 -3.87 -20.62
N ASP A 68 4.62 -3.02 -20.33
CA ASP A 68 5.85 -2.94 -21.10
C ASP A 68 6.83 -4.06 -20.76
N SER A 69 7.05 -4.30 -19.47
CA SER A 69 7.99 -5.31 -19.01
C SER A 69 7.80 -5.72 -17.56
N LEU A 70 8.39 -6.87 -17.21
CA LEU A 70 8.49 -7.41 -15.86
C LEU A 70 9.96 -7.55 -15.50
N VAL A 71 10.38 -6.98 -14.37
CA VAL A 71 11.75 -7.13 -13.84
C VAL A 71 11.69 -7.92 -12.53
N ARG A 72 12.36 -9.06 -12.54
CA ARG A 72 12.48 -9.96 -11.39
C ARG A 72 13.73 -9.58 -10.59
N LEU A 73 13.53 -9.20 -9.33
CA LEU A 73 14.63 -8.87 -8.44
C LEU A 73 15.27 -10.16 -7.85
N ASP A 74 16.42 -10.02 -7.21
CA ASP A 74 17.08 -11.15 -6.54
C ASP A 74 16.23 -11.73 -5.41
N SER A 75 15.52 -10.86 -4.70
CA SER A 75 14.55 -11.29 -3.69
C SER A 75 13.35 -12.02 -4.32
N PRO A 76 12.96 -13.19 -3.81
CA PRO A 76 11.82 -13.93 -4.33
C PRO A 76 10.47 -13.22 -4.09
N ASN A 77 10.45 -12.20 -3.23
CA ASN A 77 9.24 -11.54 -2.77
C ASN A 77 8.95 -10.21 -3.46
N TYR A 78 9.72 -9.84 -4.49
CA TYR A 78 9.53 -8.60 -5.22
C TYR A 78 9.51 -8.81 -6.73
N LEU A 79 8.62 -8.09 -7.39
CA LEU A 79 8.49 -8.00 -8.83
C LEU A 79 8.24 -6.55 -9.22
N LEU A 80 8.94 -6.04 -10.23
CA LEU A 80 8.65 -4.74 -10.82
C LEU A 80 7.85 -4.92 -12.10
N VAL A 81 6.76 -4.19 -12.23
CA VAL A 81 5.89 -4.17 -13.40
C VAL A 81 5.97 -2.77 -14.01
N TYR A 82 6.41 -2.67 -15.25
CA TYR A 82 6.43 -1.42 -15.99
C TYR A 82 5.22 -1.35 -16.90
N MET A 83 4.52 -0.22 -16.84
CA MET A 83 3.31 0.02 -17.62
C MET A 83 3.38 1.38 -18.30
N ASN A 84 2.71 1.50 -19.45
CA ASN A 84 2.47 2.76 -20.14
C ASN A 84 0.98 3.11 -20.04
N LEU A 85 0.69 4.34 -19.62
CA LEU A 85 -0.65 4.89 -19.38
C LEU A 85 -0.96 6.06 -20.32
N LYS A 86 -0.35 6.12 -21.51
CA LYS A 86 -0.33 7.32 -22.36
C LYS A 86 -1.73 7.90 -22.62
N ASP A 87 -2.66 7.06 -23.00
CA ASP A 87 -4.01 7.48 -23.40
C ASP A 87 -5.09 6.94 -22.42
N ALA A 88 -4.63 6.29 -21.34
CA ALA A 88 -5.52 5.70 -20.34
C ALA A 88 -6.41 6.73 -19.66
N GLN A 89 -7.64 6.33 -19.36
CA GLN A 89 -8.62 7.13 -18.64
C GLN A 89 -8.59 6.81 -17.13
N PRO A 90 -9.11 7.70 -16.26
CA PRO A 90 -9.26 7.39 -14.83
C PRO A 90 -10.27 6.25 -14.61
N GLY A 91 -9.99 5.40 -13.63
CA GLY A 91 -10.88 4.29 -13.28
C GLY A 91 -10.16 3.21 -12.49
N THR A 92 -10.84 2.09 -12.26
CA THR A 92 -10.27 0.92 -11.59
C THR A 92 -9.84 -0.09 -12.64
N MET A 93 -8.54 -0.35 -12.68
CA MET A 93 -7.90 -1.31 -13.57
C MET A 93 -7.67 -2.62 -12.81
N THR A 94 -8.03 -3.77 -13.42
CA THR A 94 -7.70 -5.07 -12.85
C THR A 94 -6.41 -5.61 -13.48
N LEU A 95 -5.40 -5.82 -12.67
CA LEU A 95 -4.16 -6.50 -13.04
C LEU A 95 -4.31 -8.00 -12.82
N LYS A 96 -4.01 -8.80 -13.84
CA LYS A 96 -4.07 -10.27 -13.83
C LYS A 96 -2.65 -10.82 -13.81
N PHE A 97 -2.29 -11.49 -12.74
CA PHE A 97 -0.99 -12.11 -12.54
C PHE A 97 -1.11 -13.60 -12.76
N ARG A 98 -0.25 -14.18 -13.58
CA ARG A 98 -0.18 -15.62 -13.85
C ARG A 98 1.16 -16.17 -13.44
N SER A 99 1.16 -17.21 -12.61
CA SER A 99 2.35 -18.00 -12.29
C SER A 99 2.15 -19.46 -12.65
N GLN A 100 3.21 -20.11 -13.09
CA GLN A 100 3.20 -21.56 -13.32
C GLN A 100 3.62 -22.25 -12.03
N GLU A 101 2.75 -23.06 -11.50
CA GLU A 101 3.08 -23.96 -10.40
C GLU A 101 3.62 -25.27 -11.00
N SER A 102 4.77 -25.72 -10.54
CA SER A 102 5.42 -26.94 -11.05
C SER A 102 4.42 -28.10 -11.06
N GLY A 103 3.98 -28.46 -12.25
CA GLY A 103 3.33 -29.73 -12.47
C GLY A 103 2.02 -29.75 -13.19
N VAL A 104 1.04 -28.85 -13.10
CA VAL A 104 -0.24 -29.03 -13.85
C VAL A 104 -1.15 -27.79 -13.99
N ARG A 105 -1.08 -26.78 -13.18
CA ARG A 105 -2.05 -25.65 -13.28
C ARG A 105 -1.38 -24.29 -13.14
N SER A 106 -1.55 -23.46 -14.18
CA SER A 106 -1.28 -22.03 -14.05
C SER A 106 -2.22 -21.44 -13.00
N ARG A 107 -1.67 -20.71 -12.04
CA ARG A 107 -2.44 -19.99 -11.03
C ARG A 107 -2.59 -18.54 -11.49
N GLU A 108 -3.83 -18.08 -11.61
CA GLU A 108 -4.15 -16.69 -11.88
C GLU A 108 -4.69 -16.01 -10.59
N PHE A 109 -4.24 -14.82 -10.32
CA PHE A 109 -4.79 -13.96 -9.28
C PHE A 109 -4.92 -12.53 -9.79
N LYS A 110 -5.89 -11.80 -9.25
CA LYS A 110 -6.29 -10.49 -9.74
C LYS A 110 -6.16 -9.48 -8.61
N VAL A 111 -5.74 -8.27 -8.97
CA VAL A 111 -5.67 -7.12 -8.05
C VAL A 111 -6.22 -5.90 -8.76
N ASP A 112 -7.11 -5.19 -8.10
CA ASP A 112 -7.61 -3.92 -8.59
C ASP A 112 -6.63 -2.80 -8.25
N TYR A 113 -6.36 -1.95 -9.24
CA TYR A 113 -5.45 -0.84 -9.14
C TYR A 113 -6.12 0.44 -9.62
N GLN A 114 -6.02 1.50 -8.82
CA GLN A 114 -6.73 2.75 -9.07
C GLN A 114 -5.92 3.70 -9.95
N LEU A 115 -6.49 4.08 -11.10
CA LEU A 115 -6.03 5.19 -11.91
C LEU A 115 -6.87 6.44 -11.61
N LYS A 116 -6.23 7.50 -11.14
CA LYS A 116 -6.88 8.74 -10.74
C LYS A 116 -6.75 9.83 -11.80
N GLN A 117 -7.73 10.71 -11.86
CA GLN A 117 -7.62 11.93 -12.63
C GLN A 117 -6.62 12.87 -11.97
N ARG A 118 -5.66 13.39 -12.75
CA ARG A 118 -4.80 14.46 -12.29
C ARG A 118 -5.58 15.76 -12.20
N GLU A 119 -5.57 16.39 -11.04
CA GLU A 119 -6.11 17.75 -10.91
C GLU A 119 -5.13 18.74 -11.54
N MET A 120 -5.57 19.39 -12.63
CA MET A 120 -4.77 20.34 -13.41
C MET A 120 -5.01 21.80 -13.01
N SER A 121 -5.61 22.09 -11.85
CA SER A 121 -5.84 23.46 -11.45
C SER A 121 -4.53 24.12 -11.01
N GLY A 122 -3.95 24.97 -11.87
CA GLY A 122 -2.72 25.73 -11.58
C GLY A 122 -2.80 26.54 -10.30
N ASP A 123 -3.97 27.11 -10.03
CA ASP A 123 -4.19 28.02 -8.90
C ASP A 123 -4.18 27.36 -7.52
N LYS A 124 -4.43 26.03 -7.46
CA LYS A 124 -4.44 25.27 -6.18
C LYS A 124 -3.06 24.75 -5.77
N ARG A 125 -2.06 24.87 -6.60
CA ARG A 125 -0.69 24.38 -6.37
C ARG A 125 0.34 25.51 -6.50
N MET A 126 0.02 26.65 -5.93
CA MET A 126 0.99 27.73 -5.84
C MET A 126 2.15 27.28 -4.96
N GLY A 127 3.37 27.52 -5.44
CA GLY A 127 4.56 27.39 -4.60
C GLY A 127 4.64 28.54 -3.58
N PHE A 128 5.71 28.55 -2.82
CA PHE A 128 6.00 29.63 -1.87
C PHE A 128 6.27 30.96 -2.60
N THR A 129 5.82 32.04 -1.99
CA THR A 129 5.97 33.40 -2.47
C THR A 129 6.71 34.23 -1.41
N ASN A 130 7.05 35.49 -1.75
CA ASN A 130 7.65 36.42 -0.79
C ASN A 130 6.71 36.83 0.37
N ALA A 131 5.42 36.46 0.28
CA ALA A 131 4.43 36.68 1.33
C ALA A 131 4.38 35.55 2.36
N ASP A 132 5.05 34.42 2.08
CA ASP A 132 5.01 33.24 2.93
C ASP A 132 6.15 33.26 3.95
N VAL A 133 5.83 32.84 5.17
CA VAL A 133 6.82 32.61 6.24
C VAL A 133 6.97 31.11 6.43
N LEU A 134 8.19 30.60 6.23
CA LEU A 134 8.51 29.19 6.43
C LEU A 134 9.22 28.99 7.77
N TYR A 135 8.65 28.13 8.60
CA TYR A 135 9.24 27.74 9.86
C TYR A 135 9.56 26.23 9.83
N MET A 136 10.85 25.91 9.95
CA MET A 136 11.29 24.52 10.04
C MET A 136 11.29 24.08 11.51
N LEU A 137 10.54 23.03 11.80
CA LEU A 137 10.41 22.48 13.13
C LEU A 137 10.87 21.02 13.14
N MET A 138 11.79 20.70 14.06
CA MET A 138 12.21 19.31 14.32
C MET A 138 11.43 18.78 15.52
N PRO A 139 10.48 17.85 15.36
CA PRO A 139 9.67 17.33 16.47
C PRO A 139 10.52 16.86 17.65
N ASP A 140 11.54 16.05 17.39
CA ASP A 140 12.45 15.52 18.42
C ASP A 140 13.14 16.58 19.28
N ARG A 141 13.35 17.80 18.71
CA ARG A 141 14.07 18.88 19.37
C ARG A 141 13.18 19.95 19.98
N PHE A 142 11.89 19.96 19.65
CA PHE A 142 10.98 21.04 20.02
C PHE A 142 10.44 20.86 21.44
N ALA A 143 9.48 19.95 21.62
CA ALA A 143 8.85 19.69 22.92
C ALA A 143 8.39 18.25 23.04
N GLN A 144 8.41 17.72 24.24
CA GLN A 144 7.87 16.39 24.57
C GLN A 144 6.47 16.54 25.12
N GLY A 145 5.51 15.83 24.54
CA GLY A 145 4.14 15.79 25.03
C GLY A 145 3.99 15.02 26.35
N ALA A 146 2.92 15.30 27.07
CA ALA A 146 2.66 14.71 28.39
C ALA A 146 2.61 13.16 28.40
N ASN A 147 2.21 12.55 27.28
CA ASN A 147 2.07 11.09 27.15
C ASN A 147 3.15 10.46 26.28
N HIS A 148 4.34 11.00 26.28
CA HIS A 148 5.44 10.51 25.46
C HIS A 148 5.85 9.08 25.87
N PRO A 149 5.85 8.10 24.93
CA PRO A 149 6.34 6.75 25.21
C PRO A 149 7.86 6.76 25.31
N LYS A 150 8.41 6.44 26.47
CA LYS A 150 9.88 6.38 26.68
C LYS A 150 10.58 5.34 25.79
N GLN A 151 9.85 4.34 25.32
CA GLN A 151 10.39 3.32 24.42
C GLN A 151 9.30 2.80 23.48
N ILE A 152 9.61 2.71 22.20
CA ILE A 152 8.74 2.11 21.20
C ILE A 152 9.27 0.72 20.88
N LYS A 153 8.45 -0.33 21.14
CA LYS A 153 8.79 -1.71 20.87
C LYS A 153 9.11 -1.89 19.37
N GLY A 154 10.26 -2.48 19.07
CA GLY A 154 10.69 -2.76 17.70
C GLY A 154 11.57 -1.69 17.07
N MET A 155 11.80 -0.55 17.70
CA MET A 155 12.83 0.39 17.27
C MET A 155 14.23 -0.12 17.64
N ARG A 156 15.16 -0.07 16.69
CA ARG A 156 16.51 -0.58 16.86
C ARG A 156 17.32 0.16 17.93
N THR A 157 17.15 1.46 17.99
CA THR A 157 17.83 2.32 18.96
C THR A 157 16.90 3.42 19.39
N TYR A 158 16.55 3.40 20.65
CA TYR A 158 15.83 4.50 21.28
C TYR A 158 16.59 4.85 22.55
N VAL A 159 17.61 5.69 22.38
CA VAL A 159 18.31 6.31 23.51
C VAL A 159 17.96 7.79 23.49
N GLU A 160 17.27 8.24 24.50
CA GLU A 160 16.92 9.63 24.73
C GLU A 160 17.93 10.24 25.71
N ASP A 161 18.68 11.23 25.25
CA ASP A 161 19.65 11.96 26.06
C ASP A 161 19.80 13.38 25.52
N ARG A 162 19.18 14.32 26.19
CA ARG A 162 19.18 15.74 25.80
C ARG A 162 20.56 16.41 25.96
N THR A 163 21.47 15.79 26.67
CA THR A 163 22.82 16.32 26.85
C THR A 163 23.72 16.06 25.64
N LYS A 164 23.31 15.12 24.77
CA LYS A 164 24.07 14.73 23.59
C LYS A 164 23.38 15.15 22.30
N PRO A 165 23.96 16.07 21.51
CA PRO A 165 23.34 16.57 20.28
C PRO A 165 23.01 15.49 19.24
N SER A 166 23.77 14.38 19.22
CA SER A 166 23.58 13.29 18.28
C SER A 166 22.50 12.28 18.67
N LEU A 167 22.00 12.33 19.91
CA LEU A 167 20.96 11.41 20.39
C LEU A 167 19.58 12.07 20.30
N ARG A 168 18.54 11.26 20.51
CA ARG A 168 17.15 11.73 20.54
C ARG A 168 16.90 12.56 21.78
N HIS A 169 16.11 13.62 21.62
CA HIS A 169 15.72 14.52 22.72
C HIS A 169 14.30 14.29 23.22
N GLY A 170 13.54 13.38 22.57
CA GLY A 170 12.24 12.92 23.02
C GLY A 170 11.08 13.86 22.69
N GLY A 171 11.28 14.89 21.90
CA GLY A 171 10.17 15.69 21.40
C GLY A 171 9.29 14.87 20.43
N ASP A 172 8.00 15.17 20.39
CA ASP A 172 7.00 14.46 19.59
C ASP A 172 5.89 15.38 19.05
N LEU A 173 4.98 14.80 18.25
CA LEU A 173 3.87 15.56 17.66
C LEU A 173 2.88 16.09 18.71
N ASN A 174 2.73 15.42 19.84
CA ASN A 174 1.90 15.92 20.93
C ASN A 174 2.53 17.17 21.57
N GLY A 175 3.84 17.14 21.79
CA GLY A 175 4.57 18.30 22.27
C GLY A 175 4.47 19.51 21.33
N ILE A 176 4.49 19.27 20.01
CA ILE A 176 4.21 20.35 19.04
C ILE A 176 2.79 20.87 19.23
N ARG A 177 1.79 19.99 19.22
CA ARG A 177 0.38 20.37 19.34
C ARG A 177 0.10 21.17 20.61
N GLU A 178 0.72 20.83 21.72
CA GLU A 178 0.56 21.52 23.00
C GLU A 178 1.16 22.94 23.03
N HIS A 179 1.88 23.34 21.97
CA HIS A 179 2.54 24.64 21.84
C HIS A 179 2.14 25.40 20.56
N LEU A 180 1.00 25.06 19.97
CA LEU A 180 0.51 25.73 18.74
C LEU A 180 -0.36 26.96 19.02
N ASP A 181 -0.71 27.24 20.26
CA ASP A 181 -1.56 28.37 20.69
C ASP A 181 -0.75 29.65 20.97
#